data_ec2cda48be321629e2b75e02f2fc7095
#
_entry.id   ec2cda48be321629e2b75e02f2fc7095
#
_cell.length_a   1.000
_cell.length_b   1.000
_cell.length_c   1.000
_cell.angle_alpha   90.00
_cell.angle_beta   90.00
_cell.angle_gamma   90.00
#
_symmetry.space_group_name_H-M   'P 1'
#
loop_
_entity.id
_entity.type
_entity.pdbx_description
1 polymer ?
#
loop_
_entity_poly.entity_id
_entity_poly.type
_entity_poly.pdbx_seq_one_letter_code
_entity_poly.pdbx_strand_id
1 'polypeptide(L)'
;TSGPSLNETNYQAWKIQRQLINVWLDDLKWPELKNWNCSQKTWNEGPFGREKDFYGKNNENRNSMTTDGSARIFESLMTNEIIPKGENEHLKQLFHRSLDPVSRKKDLENQVDGFLGEGLPFSSKLWSKAGLMSEVRHDVAWWKAPNKNPMLAVVFTTGKELVKDQFLLPA
;
A
#
# COMPACT_ATOMS: atom_id res chain seq x y z
N THR A 1 5.33 -7.74 -17.00
CA THR A 1 5.08 -8.35 -18.32
C THR A 1 4.17 -9.55 -18.17
N SER A 2 3.05 -9.55 -18.89
CA SER A 2 2.29 -10.79 -19.09
C SER A 2 3.23 -11.79 -19.72
N GLY A 3 3.39 -12.94 -19.11
CA GLY A 3 4.16 -14.01 -19.72
C GLY A 3 3.41 -14.63 -20.91
N PRO A 4 4.06 -15.55 -21.65
CA PRO A 4 3.41 -16.30 -22.70
C PRO A 4 2.17 -17.04 -22.19
N SER A 5 1.28 -17.37 -23.10
CA SER A 5 0.13 -18.25 -22.78
C SER A 5 0.63 -19.54 -22.14
N LEU A 6 -0.08 -19.99 -21.13
CA LEU A 6 0.17 -21.25 -20.45
C LEU A 6 -0.90 -22.27 -20.91
N ASN A 7 -0.57 -23.55 -20.89
CA ASN A 7 -1.61 -24.58 -20.97
C ASN A 7 -2.49 -24.51 -19.72
N GLU A 8 -3.67 -25.12 -19.75
CA GLU A 8 -4.67 -25.00 -18.67
C GLU A 8 -4.10 -25.45 -17.31
N THR A 9 -3.39 -26.57 -17.24
CA THR A 9 -2.81 -27.07 -15.99
C THR A 9 -1.83 -26.08 -15.37
N ASN A 10 -0.92 -25.55 -16.19
CA ASN A 10 0.07 -24.55 -15.74
C ASN A 10 -0.58 -23.21 -15.39
N TYR A 11 -1.63 -22.84 -16.08
CA TYR A 11 -2.40 -21.65 -15.76
C TYR A 11 -3.10 -21.74 -14.41
N GLN A 12 -3.72 -22.87 -14.10
CA GLN A 12 -4.35 -23.09 -12.80
C GLN A 12 -3.31 -23.10 -11.67
N ALA A 13 -2.18 -23.79 -11.85
CA ALA A 13 -1.08 -23.75 -10.87
C ALA A 13 -0.56 -22.32 -10.64
N TRP A 14 -0.40 -21.55 -11.70
CA TRP A 14 0.03 -20.17 -11.62
C TRP A 14 -1.02 -19.28 -10.90
N LYS A 15 -2.33 -19.48 -11.13
CA LYS A 15 -3.39 -18.77 -10.40
C LYS A 15 -3.32 -19.02 -8.89
N ILE A 16 -3.10 -20.26 -8.48
CA ILE A 16 -2.94 -20.61 -7.06
C ILE A 16 -1.77 -19.83 -6.46
N GLN A 17 -0.61 -19.81 -7.13
CA GLN A 17 0.54 -19.04 -6.67
C GLN A 17 0.26 -17.53 -6.55
N ARG A 18 -0.56 -16.99 -7.46
CA ARG A 18 -0.95 -15.57 -7.41
C ARG A 18 -1.83 -15.24 -6.21
N GLN A 19 -2.50 -16.22 -5.61
CA GLN A 19 -3.38 -16.04 -4.46
C GLN A 19 -2.71 -16.34 -3.11
N LEU A 20 -1.45 -16.74 -3.06
CA LEU A 20 -0.78 -17.16 -1.83
C LEU A 20 -0.76 -16.06 -0.75
N ILE A 21 -0.63 -14.80 -1.15
CA ILE A 21 -0.68 -13.67 -0.19
C ILE A 21 -2.08 -13.57 0.44
N ASN A 22 -3.14 -13.69 -0.36
CA ASN A 22 -4.50 -13.65 0.17
C ASN A 22 -4.77 -14.83 1.11
N VAL A 23 -4.32 -16.05 0.73
CA VAL A 23 -4.44 -17.24 1.58
C VAL A 23 -3.73 -17.00 2.93
N TRP A 24 -2.52 -16.48 2.90
CA TRP A 24 -1.77 -16.17 4.12
C TRP A 24 -2.47 -15.09 4.97
N LEU A 25 -3.01 -14.04 4.35
CA LEU A 25 -3.75 -13.00 5.05
C LEU A 25 -5.05 -13.54 5.65
N ASP A 26 -5.76 -14.42 4.93
CA ASP A 26 -6.97 -15.09 5.42
C ASP A 26 -6.69 -15.99 6.63
N ASP A 27 -5.52 -16.63 6.69
CA ASP A 27 -5.09 -17.46 7.81
C ASP A 27 -4.84 -16.66 9.10
N LEU A 28 -4.58 -15.35 9.00
CA LEU A 28 -4.46 -14.48 10.17
C LEU A 28 -5.80 -14.29 10.91
N LYS A 29 -6.93 -14.56 10.25
CA LYS A 29 -8.28 -14.40 10.81
C LYS A 29 -8.59 -13.02 11.37
N TRP A 30 -7.96 -11.98 10.83
CA TRP A 30 -8.20 -10.62 11.23
C TRP A 30 -9.49 -10.07 10.59
N PRO A 31 -10.48 -9.61 11.37
CA PRO A 31 -11.74 -9.12 10.84
C PRO A 31 -11.56 -7.88 9.93
N GLU A 32 -10.51 -7.08 10.16
CA GLU A 32 -10.19 -5.89 9.38
C GLU A 32 -9.79 -6.22 7.94
N LEU A 33 -9.36 -7.47 7.68
CA LEU A 33 -9.00 -7.93 6.33
C LEU A 33 -10.20 -8.42 5.51
N LYS A 34 -11.41 -8.35 6.06
CA LYS A 34 -12.62 -8.63 5.30
C LYS A 34 -12.69 -7.70 4.08
N ASN A 35 -12.90 -8.29 2.91
CA ASN A 35 -12.89 -7.58 1.60
C ASN A 35 -11.51 -7.08 1.13
N TRP A 36 -10.44 -7.55 1.75
CA TRP A 36 -9.09 -7.32 1.25
C TRP A 36 -8.77 -8.28 0.11
N ASN A 37 -8.13 -7.79 -0.94
CA ASN A 37 -7.60 -8.61 -2.02
C ASN A 37 -6.29 -8.01 -2.52
N CYS A 38 -5.23 -8.82 -2.56
CA CYS A 38 -3.88 -8.42 -2.96
C CYS A 38 -3.30 -9.45 -3.93
N SER A 39 -3.90 -9.58 -5.12
CA SER A 39 -3.46 -10.55 -6.14
C SER A 39 -3.05 -9.91 -7.45
N GLN A 40 -3.44 -8.67 -7.68
CA GLN A 40 -3.15 -7.95 -8.91
C GLN A 40 -1.68 -7.55 -8.99
N LYS A 41 -1.04 -7.85 -10.11
CA LYS A 41 0.30 -7.35 -10.43
C LYS A 41 0.25 -5.86 -10.77
N THR A 42 1.25 -5.11 -10.37
CA THR A 42 1.48 -3.73 -10.84
C THR A 42 1.81 -3.72 -12.33
N TRP A 43 1.18 -2.83 -13.09
CA TRP A 43 1.46 -2.58 -14.52
C TRP A 43 1.23 -1.10 -14.85
N ASN A 44 1.85 -0.63 -15.93
CA ASN A 44 1.70 0.76 -16.37
C ASN A 44 0.55 0.95 -17.37
N GLU A 45 0.24 -0.06 -18.19
CA GLU A 45 -0.69 0.04 -19.32
C GLU A 45 -1.95 -0.83 -19.18
N GLY A 46 -2.23 -1.31 -18.00
CA GLY A 46 -3.33 -2.25 -17.78
C GLY A 46 -2.95 -3.71 -18.07
N PRO A 47 -3.82 -4.66 -17.69
CA PRO A 47 -3.55 -6.08 -17.84
C PRO A 47 -3.70 -6.54 -19.29
N PHE A 48 -2.84 -7.44 -19.75
CA PHE A 48 -2.95 -8.14 -21.02
C PHE A 48 -2.50 -9.61 -20.92
N GLY A 49 -2.86 -10.43 -21.93
CA GLY A 49 -2.57 -11.87 -21.90
C GLY A 49 -3.15 -12.54 -20.65
N ARG A 50 -2.44 -13.50 -20.07
CA ARG A 50 -2.89 -14.25 -18.90
C ARG A 50 -3.20 -13.39 -17.67
N GLU A 51 -2.59 -12.22 -17.52
CA GLU A 51 -2.93 -11.28 -16.44
C GLU A 51 -4.33 -10.68 -16.64
N LYS A 52 -4.75 -10.44 -17.88
CA LYS A 52 -6.10 -9.98 -18.20
C LYS A 52 -7.14 -11.05 -17.89
N ASP A 53 -6.85 -12.30 -18.25
CA ASP A 53 -7.72 -13.43 -17.96
C ASP A 53 -7.84 -13.64 -16.43
N PHE A 54 -6.72 -13.54 -15.71
CA PHE A 54 -6.69 -13.64 -14.26
C PHE A 54 -7.43 -12.48 -13.56
N TYR A 55 -7.29 -11.27 -14.08
CA TYR A 55 -7.98 -10.09 -13.55
C TYR A 55 -9.49 -10.27 -13.51
N GLY A 56 -10.03 -10.99 -14.49
CA GLY A 56 -11.42 -11.36 -14.57
C GLY A 56 -12.29 -10.32 -15.28
N LYS A 57 -13.44 -10.77 -15.79
CA LYS A 57 -14.38 -9.92 -16.54
C LYS A 57 -15.04 -8.86 -15.68
N ASN A 58 -15.25 -9.17 -14.41
CA ASN A 58 -15.85 -8.28 -13.40
C ASN A 58 -14.82 -7.76 -12.40
N ASN A 59 -13.55 -7.80 -12.74
CA ASN A 59 -12.44 -7.35 -11.89
C ASN A 59 -12.31 -8.16 -10.58
N GLU A 60 -12.62 -9.45 -10.58
CA GLU A 60 -12.67 -10.31 -9.40
C GLU A 60 -11.34 -10.36 -8.64
N ASN A 61 -10.24 -10.25 -9.38
CA ASN A 61 -8.89 -10.26 -8.82
C ASN A 61 -8.23 -8.87 -8.81
N ARG A 62 -9.02 -7.80 -8.86
CA ARG A 62 -8.51 -6.46 -8.63
C ARG A 62 -8.07 -6.29 -7.18
N ASN A 63 -6.95 -5.62 -6.94
CA ASN A 63 -6.57 -5.24 -5.58
C ASN A 63 -7.67 -4.36 -4.97
N SER A 64 -8.10 -4.71 -3.78
CA SER A 64 -9.01 -3.93 -2.96
C SER A 64 -8.48 -3.86 -1.53
N MET A 65 -8.60 -2.70 -0.93
CA MET A 65 -8.12 -2.42 0.42
C MET A 65 -9.15 -1.58 1.15
N THR A 66 -9.23 -1.77 2.46
CA THR A 66 -10.00 -0.92 3.37
C THR A 66 -9.07 -0.10 4.24
N THR A 67 -9.56 0.98 4.82
CA THR A 67 -8.78 1.77 5.79
C THR A 67 -8.40 0.94 7.00
N ASP A 68 -9.34 0.14 7.52
CA ASP A 68 -9.12 -0.72 8.69
C ASP A 68 -8.08 -1.80 8.40
N GLY A 69 -8.19 -2.50 7.26
CA GLY A 69 -7.22 -3.50 6.85
C GLY A 69 -5.83 -2.90 6.63
N SER A 70 -5.76 -1.72 6.01
CA SER A 70 -4.49 -1.01 5.81
C SER A 70 -3.87 -0.59 7.14
N ALA A 71 -4.68 -0.07 8.08
CA ALA A 71 -4.23 0.28 9.42
C ALA A 71 -3.68 -0.96 10.15
N ARG A 72 -4.44 -2.05 10.15
CA ARG A 72 -4.07 -3.28 10.84
C ARG A 72 -2.77 -3.91 10.30
N ILE A 73 -2.63 -3.97 8.98
CA ILE A 73 -1.39 -4.45 8.35
C ILE A 73 -0.21 -3.54 8.70
N PHE A 74 -0.40 -2.22 8.60
CA PHE A 74 0.68 -1.28 8.85
C PHE A 74 1.11 -1.28 10.32
N GLU A 75 0.14 -1.35 11.25
CA GLU A 75 0.41 -1.52 12.68
C GLU A 75 1.24 -2.79 12.94
N SER A 76 0.81 -3.94 12.41
CA SER A 76 1.50 -5.20 12.60
C SER A 76 2.95 -5.19 12.08
N LEU A 77 3.18 -4.48 10.97
CA LEU A 77 4.51 -4.24 10.43
C LEU A 77 5.34 -3.39 11.43
N MET A 78 4.78 -2.30 11.92
CA MET A 78 5.50 -1.39 12.82
C MET A 78 5.78 -2.00 14.19
N THR A 79 4.94 -2.92 14.66
CA THR A 79 5.07 -3.62 15.95
C THR A 79 5.82 -4.95 15.89
N ASN A 80 6.22 -5.40 14.70
CA ASN A 80 6.85 -6.72 14.42
C ASN A 80 5.96 -7.91 14.82
N GLU A 81 4.65 -7.81 14.62
CA GLU A 81 3.70 -8.83 15.07
C GLU A 81 3.71 -10.08 14.18
N ILE A 82 3.71 -9.88 12.85
CA ILE A 82 3.52 -10.98 11.88
C ILE A 82 4.78 -11.34 11.07
N ILE A 83 5.80 -10.51 11.11
CA ILE A 83 7.04 -10.71 10.38
C ILE A 83 8.19 -10.69 11.39
N PRO A 84 9.12 -11.66 11.32
CA PRO A 84 10.30 -11.67 12.19
C PRO A 84 11.07 -10.35 12.11
N LYS A 85 11.58 -9.88 13.24
CA LYS A 85 12.17 -8.55 13.36
C LYS A 85 13.24 -8.25 12.30
N GLY A 86 14.13 -9.21 12.01
CA GLY A 86 15.21 -9.00 11.03
C GLY A 86 14.72 -8.72 9.63
N GLU A 87 13.72 -9.46 9.16
CA GLU A 87 13.09 -9.29 7.84
C GLU A 87 12.21 -8.04 7.81
N ASN A 88 11.57 -7.75 8.93
CA ASN A 88 10.67 -6.61 9.07
C ASN A 88 11.41 -5.26 9.04
N GLU A 89 12.65 -5.19 9.55
CA GLU A 89 13.45 -3.97 9.48
C GLU A 89 13.73 -3.54 8.03
N HIS A 90 13.95 -4.51 7.13
CA HIS A 90 14.09 -4.20 5.71
C HIS A 90 12.80 -3.59 5.12
N LEU A 91 11.65 -4.17 5.44
CA LEU A 91 10.35 -3.62 5.00
C LEU A 91 10.12 -2.22 5.57
N LYS A 92 10.42 -1.99 6.85
CA LYS A 92 10.30 -0.66 7.45
C LYS A 92 11.18 0.38 6.73
N GLN A 93 12.38 0.00 6.30
CA GLN A 93 13.23 0.90 5.51
C GLN A 93 12.58 1.34 4.20
N LEU A 94 11.83 0.46 3.53
CA LEU A 94 11.11 0.79 2.28
C LEU A 94 9.99 1.81 2.51
N PHE A 95 9.39 1.85 3.70
CA PHE A 95 8.34 2.80 4.07
C PHE A 95 8.86 4.07 4.74
N HIS A 96 10.11 4.11 5.17
CA HIS A 96 10.68 5.29 5.82
C HIS A 96 10.71 6.49 4.86
N ARG A 97 10.27 7.65 5.34
CA ARG A 97 10.28 8.91 4.59
C ARG A 97 11.06 9.97 5.35
N SER A 98 11.88 10.70 4.61
CA SER A 98 12.59 11.85 5.18
C SER A 98 11.63 13.04 5.27
N LEU A 99 11.60 13.69 6.43
CA LEU A 99 10.91 14.95 6.64
C LEU A 99 11.81 16.16 6.42
N ASP A 100 13.11 15.94 6.16
CA ASP A 100 14.05 17.01 5.86
C ASP A 100 13.69 17.72 4.54
N PRO A 101 13.45 19.04 4.55
CA PRO A 101 13.00 19.77 3.36
C PRO A 101 13.97 19.70 2.17
N VAL A 102 15.27 19.55 2.42
CA VAL A 102 16.27 19.45 1.34
C VAL A 102 16.20 18.08 0.67
N SER A 103 16.08 17.04 1.47
CA SER A 103 15.93 15.66 0.98
C SER A 103 14.61 15.50 0.21
N ARG A 104 13.50 16.04 0.72
CA ARG A 104 12.18 16.01 0.07
C ARG A 104 12.20 16.64 -1.32
N LYS A 105 12.84 17.81 -1.47
CA LYS A 105 12.95 18.49 -2.77
C LYS A 105 13.78 17.74 -3.80
N LYS A 106 14.68 16.87 -3.37
CA LYS A 106 15.52 16.05 -4.26
C LYS A 106 14.88 14.72 -4.63
N ASP A 107 13.88 14.30 -3.89
CA ASP A 107 13.18 13.04 -4.13
C ASP A 107 12.13 13.22 -5.23
N LEU A 108 12.41 12.65 -6.40
CA LEU A 108 11.51 12.70 -7.55
C LEU A 108 10.19 11.93 -7.32
N GLU A 109 10.19 10.98 -6.39
CA GLU A 109 9.03 10.18 -5.99
C GLU A 109 8.53 10.59 -4.61
N ASN A 110 8.67 11.85 -4.24
CA ASN A 110 8.26 12.38 -2.95
C ASN A 110 6.82 11.98 -2.59
N GLN A 111 6.68 11.22 -1.51
CA GLN A 111 5.42 10.75 -0.97
C GLN A 111 5.08 11.43 0.37
N VAL A 112 5.57 12.63 0.60
CA VAL A 112 5.33 13.43 1.80
C VAL A 112 4.53 14.67 1.45
N ASP A 113 4.97 15.44 0.43
CA ASP A 113 4.29 16.65 0.00
C ASP A 113 2.91 16.32 -0.60
N GLY A 114 1.86 16.98 -0.13
CA GLY A 114 0.48 16.69 -0.49
C GLY A 114 -0.12 15.45 0.19
N PHE A 115 0.56 14.89 1.20
CA PHE A 115 0.14 13.69 1.95
C PHE A 115 0.21 13.93 3.46
N LEU A 116 -0.21 12.93 4.27
CA LEU A 116 -0.32 13.05 5.73
C LEU A 116 0.98 13.48 6.43
N GLY A 117 2.12 13.21 5.82
CA GLY A 117 3.42 13.55 6.40
C GLY A 117 3.83 15.01 6.28
N GLU A 118 3.18 15.81 5.42
CA GLU A 118 3.66 17.14 5.06
C GLU A 118 3.67 18.12 6.24
N GLY A 119 2.65 18.10 7.08
CA GLY A 119 2.51 18.97 8.23
C GLY A 119 3.28 18.56 9.47
N LEU A 120 3.94 17.39 9.43
CA LEU A 120 4.66 16.88 10.61
C LEU A 120 5.95 17.65 10.88
N PRO A 121 6.29 17.87 12.17
CA PRO A 121 7.60 18.43 12.54
C PRO A 121 8.74 17.59 11.95
N PHE A 122 9.74 18.24 11.36
CA PHE A 122 10.86 17.54 10.72
C PHE A 122 11.68 16.66 11.69
N SER A 123 11.55 16.87 12.99
CA SER A 123 12.14 16.02 14.03
C SER A 123 11.40 14.71 14.27
N SER A 124 10.24 14.52 13.63
CA SER A 124 9.49 13.27 13.71
C SER A 124 10.10 12.20 12.82
N LYS A 125 9.83 10.94 13.13
CA LYS A 125 10.11 9.81 12.25
C LYS A 125 8.80 9.43 11.54
N LEU A 126 8.87 9.23 10.23
CA LEU A 126 7.72 8.91 9.39
C LEU A 126 7.97 7.64 8.59
N TRP A 127 6.98 6.77 8.60
CA TRP A 127 6.82 5.64 7.68
C TRP A 127 5.48 5.75 7.01
N SER A 128 5.46 5.78 5.68
CA SER A 128 4.19 5.95 4.97
C SER A 128 4.19 5.28 3.60
N LYS A 129 2.98 5.09 3.06
CA LYS A 129 2.78 4.66 1.69
C LYS A 129 1.63 5.43 1.06
N ALA A 130 1.98 6.35 0.20
CA ALA A 130 1.03 7.09 -0.61
C ALA A 130 0.49 6.26 -1.78
N GLY A 131 -0.74 6.55 -2.18
CA GLY A 131 -1.37 6.03 -3.39
C GLY A 131 -2.01 7.19 -4.16
N LEU A 132 -1.57 7.40 -5.40
CA LEU A 132 -2.06 8.46 -6.27
C LEU A 132 -2.39 7.89 -7.65
N MET A 133 -3.61 8.10 -8.08
CA MET A 133 -4.10 7.73 -9.41
C MET A 133 -5.07 8.81 -9.93
N SER A 134 -5.70 8.58 -11.07
CA SER A 134 -6.59 9.55 -11.73
C SER A 134 -7.78 10.03 -10.89
N GLU A 135 -8.24 9.23 -9.95
CA GLU A 135 -9.45 9.51 -9.14
C GLU A 135 -9.27 9.24 -7.65
N VAL A 136 -8.05 8.91 -7.22
CA VAL A 136 -7.78 8.57 -5.81
C VAL A 136 -6.48 9.21 -5.33
N ARG A 137 -6.52 9.72 -4.10
CA ARG A 137 -5.37 10.15 -3.32
C ARG A 137 -5.49 9.50 -1.95
N HIS A 138 -4.62 8.57 -1.66
CA HIS A 138 -4.64 7.76 -0.45
C HIS A 138 -3.33 7.91 0.30
N ASP A 139 -3.37 7.75 1.60
CA ASP A 139 -2.15 7.61 2.39
C ASP A 139 -2.41 6.72 3.61
N VAL A 140 -1.38 5.99 4.01
CA VAL A 140 -1.22 5.35 5.30
C VAL A 140 0.08 5.86 5.90
N ALA A 141 0.02 6.44 7.09
CA ALA A 141 1.17 7.03 7.75
C ALA A 141 1.25 6.60 9.21
N TRP A 142 2.40 6.08 9.59
CA TRP A 142 2.80 5.87 10.97
C TRP A 142 3.91 6.86 11.29
N TRP A 143 3.74 7.65 12.34
CA TRP A 143 4.76 8.60 12.73
C TRP A 143 4.98 8.63 14.23
N LYS A 144 6.16 9.07 14.62
CA LYS A 144 6.53 9.26 16.01
C LYS A 144 7.25 10.59 16.17
N ALA A 145 6.61 11.55 16.84
CA ALA A 145 7.24 12.79 17.27
C ALA A 145 8.13 12.53 18.51
N PRO A 146 9.16 13.37 18.76
CA PRO A 146 10.01 13.24 19.95
C PRO A 146 9.19 13.24 21.24
N ASN A 147 9.46 12.29 22.11
CA ASN A 147 8.80 12.15 23.43
C ASN A 147 7.27 11.99 23.37
N LYS A 148 6.72 11.54 22.24
CA LYS A 148 5.31 11.22 22.07
C LYS A 148 5.11 9.74 21.73
N ASN A 149 3.92 9.24 21.98
CA ASN A 149 3.51 7.93 21.47
C ASN A 149 3.42 7.97 19.95
N PRO A 150 3.68 6.84 19.27
CA PRO A 150 3.44 6.76 17.84
C PRO A 150 1.96 6.91 17.52
N MET A 151 1.69 7.43 16.34
CA MET A 151 0.33 7.56 15.80
C MET A 151 0.26 6.89 14.43
N LEU A 152 -0.90 6.38 14.08
CA LEU A 152 -1.22 5.81 12.78
C LEU A 152 -2.49 6.50 12.24
N ALA A 153 -2.42 6.94 11.01
CA ALA A 153 -3.58 7.41 10.27
C ALA A 153 -3.65 6.74 8.90
N VAL A 154 -4.86 6.46 8.45
CA VAL A 154 -5.14 5.97 7.09
C VAL A 154 -6.28 6.79 6.51
N VAL A 155 -6.03 7.37 5.34
CA VAL A 155 -7.03 8.19 4.64
C VAL A 155 -7.13 7.72 3.20
N PHE A 156 -8.34 7.34 2.79
CA PHE A 156 -8.66 7.03 1.41
C PHE A 156 -9.68 8.04 0.88
N THR A 157 -9.34 8.66 -0.24
CA THR A 157 -10.24 9.60 -0.91
C THR A 157 -10.52 9.12 -2.33
N THR A 158 -11.69 9.48 -2.86
CA THR A 158 -12.05 9.21 -4.25
C THR A 158 -12.77 10.41 -4.85
N GLY A 159 -12.44 10.75 -6.09
CA GLY A 159 -13.03 11.85 -6.83
C GLY A 159 -11.97 12.67 -7.56
N LYS A 160 -12.28 13.07 -8.81
CA LYS A 160 -11.34 13.78 -9.68
C LYS A 160 -10.87 15.12 -9.10
N GLU A 161 -11.72 15.81 -8.36
CA GLU A 161 -11.37 17.09 -7.74
C GLU A 161 -10.52 16.89 -6.48
N LEU A 162 -10.82 15.85 -5.68
CA LEU A 162 -10.05 15.54 -4.46
C LEU A 162 -8.61 15.11 -4.77
N VAL A 163 -8.38 14.46 -5.91
CA VAL A 163 -7.03 14.07 -6.34
C VAL A 163 -6.14 15.29 -6.58
N LYS A 164 -6.70 16.36 -7.08
CA LYS A 164 -5.97 17.60 -7.40
C LYS A 164 -5.68 18.44 -6.16
N ASP A 165 -6.45 18.25 -5.10
CA ASP A 165 -6.30 19.02 -3.87
C ASP A 165 -5.10 18.51 -3.06
N GLN A 166 -4.01 19.26 -3.13
CA GLN A 166 -2.77 18.96 -2.42
C GLN A 166 -2.84 19.32 -0.93
N PHE A 167 -3.87 20.02 -0.50
CA PHE A 167 -4.06 20.44 0.88
C PHE A 167 -5.06 19.56 1.64
N LEU A 168 -5.65 18.57 0.96
CA LEU A 168 -6.68 17.71 1.55
C LEU A 168 -6.13 16.76 2.63
N LEU A 169 -4.94 16.19 2.40
CA LEU A 169 -4.34 15.21 3.32
C LEU A 169 -3.32 15.80 4.29
N PRO A 170 -2.57 16.87 3.97
CA PRO A 170 -1.67 17.49 4.95
C PRO A 170 -2.40 17.88 6.22
N ALA A 171 -1.91 17.40 7.35
CA ALA A 171 -2.50 17.62 8.68
C ALA A 171 -1.69 18.61 9.50
#